data_57376257876112b90bcdaa9eb9919240
#
_entry.id   57376257876112b90bcdaa9eb9919240
#
_cell.length_a   1.000
_cell.length_b   1.000
_cell.length_c   1.000
_cell.angle_alpha   90.00
_cell.angle_beta   90.00
_cell.angle_gamma   90.00
#
_symmetry.space_group_name_H-M   'P 1'
#
loop_
_entity.id
_entity.type
_entity.pdbx_description
1 polymer ?
#
loop_
_entity_poly.entity_id
_entity_poly.type
_entity_poly.pdbx_seq_one_letter_code
_entity_poly.pdbx_strand_id
1 'polypeptide(L)'
;MQISLEQLCAGKATKIKNKEYFTTKDYVMPFIDRMSKFTDKFEIQVKPADQISLNSDGEMNFEDIVYNRVWVEAQLPGEYAYEGHTQSVSLLYALDTRKPVYKIFQNAVRSACLNMCVFSPNMLQVRELESETAMDYSFVKQVMELTDNTRVMLEQMSNTFIKRETIFDNLGHWVDRCISSKFNSGFGTVKLAESTAIDAYKQLVVDTKSDYYTAEGDICMFDAYQAFTDIVTHDKGRDIVNKFEKTYLVAEVLGLPQVNNI
;
A
#
# COMPACT_ATOMS: atom_id res chain seq x y z
N MET A 1 -3.23 -9.32 11.49
CA MET A 1 -4.53 -9.69 12.11
C MET A 1 -5.53 -8.60 11.73
N GLN A 2 -6.72 -8.99 11.32
CA GLN A 2 -7.83 -8.07 11.01
C GLN A 2 -8.68 -7.91 12.26
N ILE A 3 -9.08 -6.68 12.57
CA ILE A 3 -9.86 -6.34 13.77
C ILE A 3 -10.92 -5.29 13.45
N SER A 4 -11.92 -5.15 14.35
CA SER A 4 -12.91 -4.06 14.27
C SER A 4 -12.35 -2.74 14.81
N LEU A 5 -13.03 -1.63 14.49
CA LEU A 5 -12.69 -0.33 15.02
C LEU A 5 -12.82 -0.28 16.55
N GLU A 6 -13.85 -0.93 17.10
CA GLU A 6 -14.06 -1.02 18.55
C GLU A 6 -12.90 -1.73 19.25
N GLN A 7 -12.45 -2.86 18.69
CA GLN A 7 -11.30 -3.61 19.18
C GLN A 7 -10.01 -2.78 19.11
N LEU A 8 -9.82 -2.01 18.03
CA LEU A 8 -8.68 -1.11 17.90
C LEU A 8 -8.68 -0.03 18.98
N CYS A 9 -9.83 0.57 19.25
CA CYS A 9 -9.98 1.64 20.22
C CYS A 9 -9.85 1.17 21.68
N ALA A 10 -10.00 -0.11 21.95
CA ALA A 10 -9.78 -0.69 23.28
C ALA A 10 -8.29 -0.81 23.66
N GLY A 11 -7.36 -0.76 22.70
CA GLY A 11 -5.93 -0.93 22.92
C GLY A 11 -5.29 0.15 23.79
N LYS A 12 -4.22 -0.21 24.51
CA LYS A 12 -3.50 0.67 25.44
C LYS A 12 -2.55 1.65 24.77
N ALA A 13 -2.30 2.76 25.47
CA ALA A 13 -1.18 3.64 25.17
C ALA A 13 0.16 2.92 25.41
N THR A 14 1.18 3.30 24.65
CA THR A 14 2.51 2.70 24.80
C THR A 14 3.56 3.75 25.15
N LYS A 15 4.63 3.30 25.82
CA LYS A 15 5.83 4.10 26.08
C LYS A 15 6.99 3.53 25.29
N ILE A 16 7.62 4.35 24.48
CA ILE A 16 8.83 4.00 23.75
C ILE A 16 9.95 4.97 24.16
N LYS A 17 11.07 4.45 24.66
CA LYS A 17 12.23 5.25 25.09
C LYS A 17 11.86 6.40 26.03
N ASN A 18 11.06 6.12 27.05
CA ASN A 18 10.57 7.08 28.05
C ASN A 18 9.67 8.21 27.54
N LYS A 19 9.26 8.17 26.27
CA LYS A 19 8.20 9.04 25.76
C LYS A 19 6.88 8.28 25.78
N GLU A 20 5.87 8.94 26.30
CA GLU A 20 4.51 8.45 26.25
C GLU A 20 3.96 8.72 24.85
N TYR A 21 3.55 7.67 24.16
CA TYR A 21 2.83 7.80 22.90
C TYR A 21 1.35 7.65 23.21
N PHE A 22 0.58 8.47 22.55
CA PHE A 22 -0.87 8.44 22.64
C PHE A 22 -1.41 7.05 22.28
N THR A 23 -2.63 6.78 22.65
CA THR A 23 -3.31 5.54 22.29
C THR A 23 -3.41 5.43 20.77
N THR A 24 -3.49 4.22 20.26
CA THR A 24 -3.76 3.99 18.83
C THR A 24 -5.02 4.76 18.37
N LYS A 25 -6.00 4.90 19.27
CA LYS A 25 -7.21 5.70 19.06
C LYS A 25 -6.88 7.15 18.68
N ASP A 26 -5.98 7.80 19.40
CA ASP A 26 -5.65 9.22 19.18
C ASP A 26 -5.00 9.47 17.80
N TYR A 27 -4.30 8.46 17.26
CA TYR A 27 -3.70 8.55 15.93
C TYR A 27 -4.63 8.13 14.79
N VAL A 28 -5.53 7.20 15.04
CA VAL A 28 -6.34 6.57 13.98
C VAL A 28 -7.69 7.25 13.83
N MET A 29 -8.34 7.65 14.92
CA MET A 29 -9.68 8.27 14.86
C MET A 29 -9.73 9.54 14.02
N PRO A 30 -8.77 10.48 14.09
CA PRO A 30 -8.79 11.66 13.21
C PRO A 30 -8.79 11.31 11.72
N PHE A 31 -8.14 10.23 11.31
CA PHE A 31 -8.20 9.72 9.94
C PHE A 31 -9.58 9.16 9.61
N ILE A 32 -10.12 8.29 10.47
CA ILE A 32 -11.42 7.66 10.27
C ILE A 32 -12.53 8.69 10.20
N ASP A 33 -12.56 9.64 11.13
CA ASP A 33 -13.57 10.71 11.17
C ASP A 33 -13.59 11.55 9.89
N ARG A 34 -12.42 11.76 9.29
CA ARG A 34 -12.34 12.49 8.02
C ARG A 34 -12.75 11.65 6.84
N MET A 35 -12.29 10.41 6.79
CA MET A 35 -12.63 9.49 5.71
C MET A 35 -14.09 9.06 5.74
N SER A 36 -14.76 9.10 6.89
CA SER A 36 -16.21 8.83 7.03
C SER A 36 -17.09 9.81 6.26
N LYS A 37 -16.54 10.94 5.81
CA LYS A 37 -17.25 11.85 4.89
C LYS A 37 -17.35 11.30 3.46
N PHE A 38 -16.49 10.33 3.11
CA PHE A 38 -16.42 9.74 1.79
C PHE A 38 -16.92 8.29 1.76
N THR A 39 -16.72 7.55 2.86
CA THR A 39 -17.02 6.12 2.90
C THR A 39 -17.31 5.63 4.32
N ASP A 40 -18.10 4.59 4.42
CA ASP A 40 -18.33 3.80 5.64
C ASP A 40 -17.56 2.46 5.63
N LYS A 41 -16.80 2.20 4.55
CA LYS A 41 -16.06 0.95 4.35
C LYS A 41 -14.62 1.10 4.80
N PHE A 42 -14.32 0.53 5.97
CA PHE A 42 -12.98 0.51 6.54
C PHE A 42 -12.50 -0.92 6.75
N GLU A 43 -11.27 -1.18 6.37
CA GLU A 43 -10.55 -2.40 6.70
C GLU A 43 -9.38 -2.06 7.64
N ILE A 44 -9.26 -2.78 8.76
CA ILE A 44 -8.24 -2.52 9.77
C ILE A 44 -7.40 -3.78 9.96
N GLN A 45 -6.09 -3.64 9.73
CA GLN A 45 -5.12 -4.70 9.95
C GLN A 45 -4.09 -4.23 10.98
N VAL A 46 -3.74 -5.09 11.92
CA VAL A 46 -2.82 -4.77 13.02
C VAL A 46 -1.74 -5.82 13.19
N LYS A 47 -0.61 -5.39 13.75
CA LYS A 47 0.45 -6.23 14.30
C LYS A 47 0.64 -5.85 15.77
N PRO A 48 0.29 -6.72 16.70
CA PRO A 48 0.52 -6.47 18.13
C PRO A 48 2.02 -6.47 18.46
N ALA A 49 2.37 -5.81 19.58
CA ALA A 49 3.75 -5.73 20.05
C ALA A 49 4.25 -7.06 20.62
N ASP A 50 3.38 -7.73 21.36
CA ASP A 50 3.67 -8.98 22.09
C ASP A 50 2.72 -10.09 21.66
N GLN A 51 2.95 -11.29 22.19
CA GLN A 51 1.98 -12.38 22.05
C GLN A 51 0.68 -11.95 22.74
N ILE A 52 -0.42 -12.12 22.01
CA ILE A 52 -1.75 -11.79 22.53
C ILE A 52 -2.06 -12.73 23.69
N SER A 53 -2.30 -12.16 24.87
CA SER A 53 -2.82 -12.92 26.00
C SER A 53 -4.30 -13.25 25.77
N LEU A 54 -4.67 -14.50 26.03
CA LEU A 54 -6.06 -14.90 26.08
C LEU A 54 -6.60 -14.72 27.51
N ASN A 55 -7.86 -14.32 27.63
CA ASN A 55 -8.56 -14.31 28.92
C ASN A 55 -8.85 -15.73 29.40
N SER A 56 -9.48 -15.87 30.59
CA SER A 56 -9.87 -17.18 31.15
C SER A 56 -10.76 -18.00 30.25
N ASP A 57 -11.49 -17.38 29.34
CA ASP A 57 -12.44 -18.01 28.43
C ASP A 57 -11.82 -18.34 27.05
N GLY A 58 -10.51 -18.07 26.90
CA GLY A 58 -9.78 -18.30 25.67
C GLY A 58 -9.97 -17.22 24.59
N GLU A 59 -10.57 -16.08 24.94
CA GLU A 59 -10.76 -14.96 24.05
C GLU A 59 -9.64 -13.93 24.17
N MET A 60 -9.43 -13.16 23.11
CA MET A 60 -8.43 -12.08 23.10
C MET A 60 -8.89 -10.91 23.98
N ASN A 61 -8.04 -10.49 24.91
CA ASN A 61 -8.26 -9.27 25.68
C ASN A 61 -7.69 -8.06 24.92
N PHE A 62 -8.52 -7.39 24.16
CA PHE A 62 -8.11 -6.22 23.36
C PHE A 62 -7.69 -5.02 24.21
N GLU A 63 -8.15 -4.89 25.44
CA GLU A 63 -7.81 -3.78 26.34
C GLU A 63 -6.35 -3.80 26.78
N ASP A 64 -5.69 -4.95 26.73
CA ASP A 64 -4.28 -5.11 27.11
C ASP A 64 -3.32 -5.09 25.93
N ILE A 65 -3.82 -4.98 24.69
CA ILE A 65 -2.99 -5.04 23.50
C ILE A 65 -2.36 -3.69 23.18
N VAL A 66 -1.05 -3.70 22.98
CA VAL A 66 -0.30 -2.62 22.34
C VAL A 66 -0.06 -2.98 20.88
N TYR A 67 -0.42 -2.10 19.97
CA TYR A 67 -0.23 -2.34 18.54
C TYR A 67 1.07 -1.70 18.06
N ASN A 68 1.99 -2.51 17.56
CA ASN A 68 3.22 -2.03 16.92
C ASN A 68 2.96 -1.40 15.57
N ARG A 69 1.98 -1.93 14.83
CA ARG A 69 1.59 -1.42 13.52
C ARG A 69 0.09 -1.50 13.36
N VAL A 70 -0.46 -0.44 12.79
CA VAL A 70 -1.86 -0.34 12.41
C VAL A 70 -1.93 0.14 10.97
N TRP A 71 -2.69 -0.60 10.18
CA TRP A 71 -3.05 -0.24 8.83
C TRP A 71 -4.55 -0.06 8.77
N VAL A 72 -5.00 1.10 8.35
CA VAL A 72 -6.43 1.38 8.11
C VAL A 72 -6.60 1.73 6.66
N GLU A 73 -7.44 1.01 5.97
CA GLU A 73 -7.81 1.26 4.58
C GLU A 73 -9.25 1.77 4.53
N ALA A 74 -9.45 2.94 3.96
CA ALA A 74 -10.74 3.52 3.67
C ALA A 74 -11.03 3.35 2.17
N GLN A 75 -11.96 2.47 1.82
CA GLN A 75 -12.33 2.19 0.44
C GLN A 75 -13.23 3.31 -0.09
N LEU A 76 -12.80 3.98 -1.16
CA LEU A 76 -13.58 5.04 -1.78
C LEU A 76 -14.79 4.49 -2.56
N PRO A 77 -15.87 5.28 -2.71
CA PRO A 77 -17.04 4.90 -3.49
C PRO A 77 -16.72 4.56 -4.95
N GLY A 78 -17.60 3.80 -5.58
CA GLY A 78 -17.43 3.31 -6.95
C GLY A 78 -17.28 4.39 -8.02
N GLU A 79 -17.70 5.62 -7.76
CA GLU A 79 -17.48 6.77 -8.65
C GLU A 79 -15.99 7.14 -8.82
N TYR A 80 -15.14 6.70 -7.88
CA TYR A 80 -13.69 6.84 -7.95
C TYR A 80 -13.00 5.60 -8.54
N ALA A 81 -13.75 4.55 -8.86
CA ALA A 81 -13.18 3.34 -9.45
C ALA A 81 -12.71 3.57 -10.89
N TYR A 82 -11.71 2.79 -11.30
CA TYR A 82 -11.23 2.76 -12.66
C TYR A 82 -11.02 1.30 -13.11
N GLU A 83 -11.68 0.90 -14.19
CA GLU A 83 -11.51 -0.41 -14.85
C GLU A 83 -11.36 -1.61 -13.88
N GLY A 84 -12.29 -1.75 -12.93
CA GLY A 84 -12.26 -2.84 -11.94
C GLY A 84 -11.28 -2.63 -10.78
N HIS A 85 -10.68 -1.44 -10.66
CA HIS A 85 -9.86 -1.04 -9.52
C HIS A 85 -10.67 -0.16 -8.59
N THR A 86 -10.80 -0.58 -7.35
CA THR A 86 -11.31 0.25 -6.27
C THR A 86 -10.18 1.11 -5.76
N GLN A 87 -10.40 2.41 -5.67
CA GLN A 87 -9.46 3.30 -5.02
C GLN A 87 -9.69 3.34 -3.52
N SER A 88 -8.62 3.45 -2.75
CA SER A 88 -8.66 3.59 -1.31
C SER A 88 -7.60 4.57 -0.81
N VAL A 89 -7.85 5.11 0.36
CA VAL A 89 -6.89 5.91 1.12
C VAL A 89 -6.50 5.12 2.36
N SER A 90 -5.23 4.96 2.58
CA SER A 90 -4.73 4.15 3.68
C SER A 90 -3.90 4.96 4.65
N LEU A 91 -4.09 4.67 5.93
CA LEU A 91 -3.24 5.12 7.02
C LEU A 91 -2.33 3.98 7.46
N LEU A 92 -1.04 4.25 7.55
CA LEU A 92 -0.06 3.41 8.24
C LEU A 92 0.46 4.12 9.49
N TYR A 93 0.25 3.49 10.62
CA TYR A 93 0.85 3.86 11.90
C TYR A 93 1.77 2.74 12.37
N ALA A 94 3.02 3.07 12.72
CA ALA A 94 3.98 2.07 13.17
C ALA A 94 4.93 2.62 14.24
N LEU A 95 5.10 1.87 15.31
CA LEU A 95 5.93 2.19 16.46
C LEU A 95 7.23 1.38 16.52
N ASP A 96 7.30 0.25 15.83
CA ASP A 96 8.45 -0.67 15.83
C ASP A 96 9.59 -0.24 14.88
N THR A 97 9.65 1.03 14.57
CA THR A 97 10.67 1.64 13.72
C THR A 97 11.64 2.47 14.52
N ARG A 98 12.78 2.87 13.93
CA ARG A 98 13.75 3.77 14.56
C ARG A 98 13.11 5.11 14.96
N LYS A 99 12.12 5.56 14.21
CA LYS A 99 11.26 6.70 14.51
C LYS A 99 9.83 6.26 14.25
N PRO A 100 8.86 6.58 15.12
CA PRO A 100 7.47 6.33 14.85
C PRO A 100 7.08 6.85 13.47
N VAL A 101 6.33 6.03 12.74
CA VAL A 101 5.89 6.35 11.39
C VAL A 101 4.39 6.55 11.40
N TYR A 102 3.96 7.67 10.85
CA TYR A 102 2.57 7.95 10.56
C TYR A 102 2.48 8.41 9.11
N LYS A 103 1.80 7.65 8.29
CA LYS A 103 1.75 7.92 6.85
C LYS A 103 0.36 7.69 6.32
N ILE A 104 -0.12 8.62 5.50
CA ILE A 104 -1.35 8.47 4.74
C ILE A 104 -0.96 8.44 3.26
N PHE A 105 -1.52 7.51 2.51
CA PHE A 105 -1.25 7.36 1.09
C PHE A 105 -2.46 6.80 0.38
N GLN A 106 -2.50 6.97 -0.91
CA GLN A 106 -3.52 6.40 -1.76
C GLN A 106 -3.02 5.12 -2.41
N ASN A 107 -3.93 4.18 -2.57
CA ASN A 107 -3.73 2.96 -3.31
C ASN A 107 -4.97 2.65 -4.16
N ALA A 108 -4.75 1.92 -5.23
CA ALA A 108 -5.80 1.28 -6.00
C ALA A 108 -5.66 -0.23 -5.86
N VAL A 109 -6.77 -0.92 -5.63
CA VAL A 109 -6.81 -2.36 -5.45
C VAL A 109 -7.68 -2.95 -6.54
N ARG A 110 -7.13 -3.89 -7.30
CA ARG A 110 -7.91 -4.63 -8.30
C ARG A 110 -8.85 -5.60 -7.59
N SER A 111 -10.14 -5.44 -7.82
CA SER A 111 -11.19 -6.21 -7.12
C SER A 111 -11.11 -7.72 -7.37
N ALA A 112 -10.58 -8.12 -8.53
CA ALA A 112 -10.50 -9.53 -8.93
C ALA A 112 -9.38 -10.31 -8.23
N CYS A 113 -8.24 -9.68 -7.89
CA CYS A 113 -7.05 -10.35 -7.38
C CYS A 113 -6.44 -9.68 -6.15
N LEU A 114 -7.03 -8.62 -5.63
CA LEU A 114 -6.55 -7.86 -4.47
C LEU A 114 -5.12 -7.32 -4.63
N ASN A 115 -4.65 -7.14 -5.86
CA ASN A 115 -3.34 -6.55 -6.12
C ASN A 115 -3.35 -5.08 -5.73
N MET A 116 -2.41 -4.72 -4.89
CA MET A 116 -2.24 -3.34 -4.45
C MET A 116 -1.41 -2.55 -5.47
N CYS A 117 -1.94 -1.45 -5.95
CA CYS A 117 -1.26 -0.54 -6.87
C CYS A 117 -0.89 0.75 -6.13
N VAL A 118 0.39 1.01 -5.96
CA VAL A 118 0.90 2.21 -5.30
C VAL A 118 1.83 2.94 -6.25
N PHE A 119 1.44 4.15 -6.64
CA PHE A 119 2.15 4.91 -7.68
C PHE A 119 2.98 6.06 -7.15
N SER A 120 2.78 6.48 -5.91
CA SER A 120 3.49 7.62 -5.37
C SER A 120 4.11 7.33 -4.01
N PRO A 121 5.40 7.66 -3.81
CA PRO A 121 6.01 7.67 -2.48
C PRO A 121 5.57 8.89 -1.69
N ASN A 122 4.99 9.87 -2.36
CA ASN A 122 4.54 11.12 -1.77
C ASN A 122 3.27 10.86 -0.98
N MET A 123 3.52 10.23 0.13
CA MET A 123 2.59 10.07 1.19
C MET A 123 2.18 11.45 1.65
N LEU A 124 0.92 11.65 1.90
CA LEU A 124 0.46 12.74 2.73
C LEU A 124 1.21 12.60 4.06
N GLN A 125 2.42 13.15 4.14
CA GLN A 125 3.16 13.20 5.38
C GLN A 125 2.44 14.18 6.27
N VAL A 126 1.65 13.67 7.18
CA VAL A 126 1.27 14.44 8.35
C VAL A 126 2.53 14.52 9.21
N ARG A 127 3.32 15.55 8.97
CA ARG A 127 4.41 15.91 9.86
C ARG A 127 3.79 16.35 11.16
N GLU A 128 4.07 15.58 12.21
CA GLU A 128 3.80 15.91 13.60
C GLU A 128 2.36 16.30 13.93
N LEU A 129 1.70 15.45 14.68
CA LEU A 129 0.33 15.61 15.20
C LEU A 129 0.19 16.76 16.22
N GLU A 130 0.95 17.83 16.10
CA GLU A 130 0.89 18.95 17.05
C GLU A 130 -0.26 19.91 16.83
N SER A 131 -1.02 19.80 15.75
CA SER A 131 -2.21 20.63 15.57
C SER A 131 -3.37 19.90 14.91
N GLU A 132 -4.48 19.80 15.60
CA GLU A 132 -5.78 19.35 15.08
C GLU A 132 -6.23 20.13 13.85
N THR A 133 -5.72 21.34 13.66
CA THR A 133 -6.09 22.28 12.59
C THR A 133 -5.40 22.03 11.25
N ALA A 134 -4.25 21.36 11.22
CA ALA A 134 -3.49 21.16 9.97
C ALA A 134 -4.08 20.11 9.03
N MET A 135 -5.03 19.32 9.51
CA MET A 135 -5.66 18.24 8.75
C MET A 135 -7.00 18.64 8.07
N ASP A 136 -7.37 19.90 8.01
CA ASP A 136 -8.71 20.30 7.66
C ASP A 136 -9.04 20.24 6.14
N TYR A 137 -9.17 21.35 5.50
CA TYR A 137 -9.61 21.44 4.10
C TYR A 137 -8.55 20.94 3.11
N SER A 138 -7.26 21.13 3.44
CA SER A 138 -6.14 20.69 2.60
C SER A 138 -6.08 19.18 2.45
N PHE A 139 -6.44 18.42 3.49
CA PHE A 139 -6.45 16.95 3.42
C PHE A 139 -7.46 16.42 2.41
N VAL A 140 -8.69 16.91 2.42
CA VAL A 140 -9.73 16.52 1.47
C VAL A 140 -9.30 16.82 0.04
N LYS A 141 -8.78 18.04 -0.18
CA LYS A 141 -8.26 18.45 -1.49
C LYS A 141 -7.13 17.54 -1.97
N GLN A 142 -6.16 17.23 -1.10
CA GLN A 142 -5.05 16.36 -1.42
C GLN A 142 -5.49 14.92 -1.72
N VAL A 143 -6.47 14.39 -0.98
CA VAL A 143 -7.07 13.06 -1.29
C VAL A 143 -7.70 13.07 -2.67
N MET A 144 -8.45 14.09 -3.03
CA MET A 144 -9.08 14.21 -4.35
C MET A 144 -8.04 14.31 -5.47
N GLU A 145 -7.03 15.15 -5.29
CA GLU A 145 -5.94 15.31 -6.26
C GLU A 145 -5.16 14.00 -6.46
N LEU A 146 -4.87 13.25 -5.38
CA LEU A 146 -4.22 11.94 -5.47
C LEU A 146 -5.10 10.92 -6.20
N THR A 147 -6.41 10.96 -5.95
CA THR A 147 -7.37 10.07 -6.61
C THR A 147 -7.41 10.30 -8.12
N ASP A 148 -7.45 11.55 -8.54
CA ASP A 148 -7.41 11.93 -9.95
C ASP A 148 -6.06 11.55 -10.59
N ASN A 149 -4.95 11.80 -9.92
CA ASN A 149 -3.62 11.43 -10.40
C ASN A 149 -3.47 9.91 -10.56
N THR A 150 -4.00 9.13 -9.64
CA THR A 150 -3.99 7.66 -9.74
C THR A 150 -4.80 7.18 -10.94
N ARG A 151 -5.97 7.78 -11.19
CA ARG A 151 -6.78 7.48 -12.37
C ARG A 151 -6.03 7.78 -13.66
N VAL A 152 -5.41 8.96 -13.75
CA VAL A 152 -4.60 9.34 -14.93
C VAL A 152 -3.44 8.36 -15.15
N MET A 153 -2.77 7.92 -14.10
CA MET A 153 -1.70 6.93 -14.19
C MET A 153 -2.19 5.57 -14.71
N LEU A 154 -3.32 5.08 -14.20
CA LEU A 154 -3.93 3.83 -14.66
C LEU A 154 -4.31 3.94 -16.13
N GLU A 155 -4.91 5.04 -16.54
CA GLU A 155 -5.27 5.31 -17.95
C GLU A 155 -4.04 5.37 -18.86
N GLN A 156 -2.97 6.05 -18.43
CA GLN A 156 -1.72 6.09 -19.19
C GLN A 156 -1.11 4.71 -19.37
N MET A 157 -1.08 3.89 -18.31
CA MET A 157 -0.56 2.52 -18.40
C MET A 157 -1.41 1.65 -19.33
N SER A 158 -2.72 1.79 -19.30
CA SER A 158 -3.64 1.04 -20.19
C SER A 158 -3.48 1.42 -21.67
N ASN A 159 -2.99 2.62 -21.95
CA ASN A 159 -2.72 3.12 -23.30
C ASN A 159 -1.23 3.03 -23.72
N THR A 160 -0.38 2.45 -22.88
CA THR A 160 1.06 2.25 -23.17
C THR A 160 1.33 0.79 -23.42
N PHE A 161 2.07 0.48 -24.49
CA PHE A 161 2.36 -0.89 -24.89
C PHE A 161 3.86 -1.14 -25.01
N ILE A 162 4.26 -2.32 -24.57
CA ILE A 162 5.61 -2.87 -24.74
C ILE A 162 5.58 -3.75 -25.98
N LYS A 163 6.41 -3.44 -26.96
CA LYS A 163 6.51 -4.26 -28.18
C LYS A 163 6.96 -5.68 -27.85
N ARG A 164 6.24 -6.65 -28.33
CA ARG A 164 6.53 -8.07 -28.07
C ARG A 164 7.92 -8.47 -28.54
N GLU A 165 8.38 -7.93 -29.66
CA GLU A 165 9.71 -8.18 -30.22
C GLU A 165 10.86 -7.74 -29.29
N THR A 166 10.61 -6.74 -28.45
CA THR A 166 11.59 -6.19 -27.50
C THR A 166 11.39 -6.63 -26.05
N ILE A 167 10.43 -7.51 -25.77
CA ILE A 167 10.08 -7.89 -24.39
C ILE A 167 11.25 -8.56 -23.66
N PHE A 168 12.10 -9.30 -24.39
CA PHE A 168 13.26 -9.95 -23.81
C PHE A 168 14.33 -8.92 -23.41
N ASP A 169 14.52 -7.87 -24.18
CA ASP A 169 15.43 -6.76 -23.86
C ASP A 169 14.89 -6.00 -22.63
N ASN A 170 13.57 -5.80 -22.58
CA ASN A 170 12.91 -5.21 -21.40
C ASN A 170 13.10 -6.07 -20.15
N LEU A 171 13.06 -7.41 -20.24
CA LEU A 171 13.37 -8.28 -19.11
C LEU A 171 14.76 -8.00 -18.54
N GLY A 172 15.79 -7.85 -19.39
CA GLY A 172 17.14 -7.48 -18.96
C GLY A 172 17.14 -6.17 -18.16
N HIS A 173 16.48 -5.14 -18.69
CA HIS A 173 16.33 -3.85 -18.01
C HIS A 173 15.56 -3.95 -16.68
N TRP A 174 14.51 -4.76 -16.61
CA TRP A 174 13.76 -4.98 -15.37
C TRP A 174 14.59 -5.68 -14.31
N VAL A 175 15.37 -6.70 -14.69
CA VAL A 175 16.30 -7.40 -13.78
C VAL A 175 17.32 -6.41 -13.22
N ASP A 176 17.98 -5.63 -14.07
CA ASP A 176 18.97 -4.64 -13.65
C ASP A 176 18.36 -3.61 -12.68
N ARG A 177 17.15 -3.14 -12.97
CA ARG A 177 16.44 -2.22 -12.09
C ARG A 177 15.99 -2.86 -10.77
N CYS A 178 15.54 -4.12 -10.76
CA CYS A 178 15.24 -4.83 -9.51
C CYS A 178 16.48 -4.90 -8.59
N ILE A 179 17.66 -5.12 -9.16
CA ILE A 179 18.93 -5.17 -8.42
C ILE A 179 19.36 -3.79 -7.91
N SER A 180 19.23 -2.76 -8.75
CA SER A 180 19.72 -1.41 -8.48
C SER A 180 18.75 -0.54 -7.68
N SER A 181 17.44 -0.68 -7.91
CA SER A 181 16.43 0.11 -7.23
C SER A 181 16.29 -0.30 -5.77
N LYS A 182 16.16 0.70 -4.91
CA LYS A 182 16.00 0.52 -3.48
C LYS A 182 15.18 1.64 -2.87
N PHE A 183 14.30 1.28 -1.98
CA PHE A 183 13.51 2.22 -1.21
C PHE A 183 13.99 2.23 0.24
N ASN A 184 14.42 3.39 0.72
CA ASN A 184 14.81 3.59 2.11
C ASN A 184 13.62 4.12 2.89
N SER A 185 12.94 3.23 3.59
CA SER A 185 11.84 3.61 4.48
C SER A 185 12.31 3.75 5.92
N GLY A 186 11.40 4.20 6.79
CA GLY A 186 11.62 4.17 8.25
C GLY A 186 11.83 2.75 8.80
N PHE A 187 11.51 1.71 8.03
CA PHE A 187 11.62 0.29 8.40
C PHE A 187 12.91 -0.37 7.90
N GLY A 188 13.67 0.28 7.03
CA GLY A 188 14.91 -0.26 6.46
C GLY A 188 15.02 0.00 4.96
N THR A 189 15.93 -0.73 4.33
CA THR A 189 16.09 -0.70 2.88
C THR A 189 15.35 -1.87 2.26
N VAL A 190 14.40 -1.59 1.38
CA VAL A 190 13.63 -2.57 0.63
C VAL A 190 14.16 -2.63 -0.81
N LYS A 191 14.21 -3.83 -1.36
CA LYS A 191 14.58 -4.12 -2.75
C LYS A 191 13.64 -5.15 -3.33
N LEU A 192 13.52 -5.18 -4.64
CA LEU A 192 12.95 -6.31 -5.36
C LEU A 192 14.03 -7.37 -5.63
N ALA A 193 13.65 -8.63 -5.68
CA ALA A 193 14.53 -9.69 -6.15
C ALA A 193 14.53 -9.71 -7.70
N GLU A 194 15.63 -10.11 -8.31
CA GLU A 194 15.69 -10.32 -9.76
C GLU A 194 14.64 -11.35 -10.24
N SER A 195 14.36 -12.37 -9.39
CA SER A 195 13.32 -13.36 -9.67
C SER A 195 11.94 -12.72 -9.85
N THR A 196 11.67 -11.55 -9.23
CA THR A 196 10.40 -10.82 -9.42
C THR A 196 10.20 -10.43 -10.88
N ALA A 197 11.24 -9.91 -11.53
CA ALA A 197 11.19 -9.57 -12.97
C ALA A 197 11.04 -10.81 -13.85
N ILE A 198 11.77 -11.89 -13.53
CA ILE A 198 11.71 -13.15 -14.25
C ILE A 198 10.32 -13.78 -14.15
N ASP A 199 9.73 -13.79 -12.97
CA ASP A 199 8.42 -14.38 -12.74
C ASP A 199 7.30 -13.53 -13.35
N ALA A 200 7.40 -12.20 -13.33
CA ALA A 200 6.48 -11.32 -14.06
C ALA A 200 6.57 -11.55 -15.57
N TYR A 201 7.77 -11.66 -16.13
CA TYR A 201 7.96 -12.02 -17.53
C TYR A 201 7.28 -13.34 -17.88
N LYS A 202 7.44 -14.38 -17.04
CA LYS A 202 6.79 -15.68 -17.26
C LYS A 202 5.26 -15.55 -17.27
N GLN A 203 4.70 -14.79 -16.35
CA GLN A 203 3.25 -14.53 -16.32
C GLN A 203 2.76 -13.85 -17.59
N LEU A 204 3.54 -12.95 -18.19
CA LEU A 204 3.14 -12.20 -19.37
C LEU A 204 3.25 -12.99 -20.68
N VAL A 205 4.25 -13.86 -20.84
CA VAL A 205 4.57 -14.45 -22.15
C VAL A 205 4.75 -15.96 -22.17
N VAL A 206 4.82 -16.61 -21.02
CA VAL A 206 5.09 -18.06 -20.91
C VAL A 206 3.93 -18.83 -20.30
N ASP A 207 3.38 -18.36 -19.18
CA ASP A 207 2.32 -19.04 -18.47
C ASP A 207 0.93 -18.73 -19.06
N THR A 208 0.48 -19.60 -19.93
CA THR A 208 -0.84 -19.49 -20.60
C THR A 208 -2.04 -19.52 -19.64
N LYS A 209 -1.82 -19.80 -18.35
CA LYS A 209 -2.88 -19.78 -17.33
C LYS A 209 -2.87 -18.49 -16.52
N SER A 210 -1.87 -17.65 -16.71
CA SER A 210 -1.81 -16.34 -16.04
C SER A 210 -2.91 -15.42 -16.58
N ASP A 211 -3.54 -14.67 -15.70
CA ASP A 211 -4.52 -13.63 -16.04
C ASP A 211 -3.90 -12.48 -16.85
N TYR A 212 -2.56 -12.38 -16.86
CA TYR A 212 -1.78 -11.36 -17.56
C TYR A 212 -1.16 -11.87 -18.86
N TYR A 213 -1.41 -13.13 -19.22
CA TYR A 213 -0.81 -13.74 -20.39
C TYR A 213 -1.30 -13.10 -21.68
N THR A 214 -0.35 -12.61 -22.46
CA THR A 214 -0.61 -12.06 -23.79
C THR A 214 -0.14 -13.06 -24.85
N ALA A 215 -1.05 -13.73 -25.55
CA ALA A 215 -0.72 -14.74 -26.56
C ALA A 215 -0.07 -14.11 -27.81
N GLU A 216 -0.64 -13.03 -28.29
CA GLU A 216 -0.24 -12.33 -29.52
C GLU A 216 -0.30 -10.81 -29.33
N GLY A 217 0.49 -10.06 -30.11
CA GLY A 217 0.51 -8.61 -30.06
C GLY A 217 1.39 -8.02 -28.94
N ASP A 218 1.32 -6.71 -28.82
CA ASP A 218 2.07 -5.93 -27.84
C ASP A 218 1.47 -6.08 -26.44
N ILE A 219 2.32 -6.03 -25.42
CA ILE A 219 1.93 -6.24 -24.04
C ILE A 219 1.54 -4.90 -23.43
N CYS A 220 0.33 -4.83 -22.86
CA CYS A 220 -0.12 -3.65 -22.15
C CYS A 220 0.78 -3.37 -20.93
N MET A 221 1.21 -2.14 -20.74
CA MET A 221 2.02 -1.74 -19.59
C MET A 221 1.28 -1.96 -18.27
N PHE A 222 -0.03 -1.83 -18.31
CA PHE A 222 -0.89 -2.11 -17.16
C PHE A 222 -0.84 -3.59 -16.75
N ASP A 223 -0.88 -4.52 -17.73
CA ASP A 223 -0.76 -5.95 -17.44
C ASP A 223 0.65 -6.28 -16.91
N ALA A 224 1.70 -5.64 -17.46
CA ALA A 224 3.04 -5.78 -16.93
C ALA A 224 3.12 -5.31 -15.46
N TYR A 225 2.54 -4.16 -15.14
CA TYR A 225 2.48 -3.66 -13.77
C TYR A 225 1.71 -4.62 -12.85
N GLN A 226 0.58 -5.14 -13.31
CA GLN A 226 -0.23 -6.10 -12.54
C GLN A 226 0.51 -7.43 -12.29
N ALA A 227 1.22 -7.96 -13.27
CA ALA A 227 2.02 -9.18 -13.11
C ALA A 227 3.10 -9.01 -12.04
N PHE A 228 3.78 -7.87 -12.00
CA PHE A 228 4.75 -7.56 -10.95
C PHE A 228 4.10 -7.40 -9.57
N THR A 229 3.00 -6.66 -9.50
CA THR A 229 2.31 -6.40 -8.23
C THR A 229 1.66 -7.66 -7.66
N ASP A 230 1.20 -8.57 -8.50
CA ASP A 230 0.70 -9.88 -8.09
C ASP A 230 1.77 -10.66 -7.30
N ILE A 231 2.97 -10.78 -7.84
CA ILE A 231 4.09 -11.47 -7.18
C ILE A 231 4.43 -10.82 -5.83
N VAL A 232 4.45 -9.50 -5.80
CA VAL A 232 4.83 -8.73 -4.61
C VAL A 232 3.77 -8.80 -3.50
N THR A 233 2.50 -8.69 -3.87
CA THR A 233 1.39 -8.61 -2.90
C THR A 233 0.97 -9.99 -2.38
N HIS A 234 1.15 -11.05 -3.18
CA HIS A 234 0.82 -12.42 -2.78
C HIS A 234 1.99 -13.18 -2.13
N ASP A 235 3.16 -12.52 -1.94
CA ASP A 235 4.29 -13.09 -1.22
C ASP A 235 3.88 -13.45 0.23
N LYS A 236 3.78 -14.75 0.50
CA LYS A 236 3.35 -15.29 1.80
C LYS A 236 4.35 -14.94 2.90
N GLY A 237 3.86 -14.47 4.03
CA GLY A 237 4.66 -14.20 5.22
C GLY A 237 5.24 -12.79 5.32
N ARG A 238 4.99 -11.92 4.35
CA ARG A 238 5.39 -10.50 4.43
C ARG A 238 4.24 -9.65 4.98
N ASP A 239 4.60 -8.68 5.82
CA ASP A 239 3.62 -7.74 6.31
C ASP A 239 3.23 -6.71 5.24
N ILE A 240 2.10 -6.04 5.46
CA ILE A 240 1.51 -5.10 4.51
C ILE A 240 2.44 -3.92 4.18
N VAL A 241 3.27 -3.49 5.14
CA VAL A 241 4.22 -2.39 4.93
C VAL A 241 5.27 -2.77 3.89
N ASN A 242 5.83 -3.98 4.03
CA ASN A 242 6.82 -4.47 3.07
C ASN A 242 6.22 -4.65 1.67
N LYS A 243 4.97 -5.14 1.61
CA LYS A 243 4.23 -5.24 0.34
C LYS A 243 4.05 -3.88 -0.31
N PHE A 244 3.60 -2.89 0.45
CA PHE A 244 3.47 -1.51 0.00
C PHE A 244 4.77 -0.94 -0.58
N GLU A 245 5.88 -1.05 0.19
CA GLU A 245 7.18 -0.53 -0.21
C GLU A 245 7.70 -1.21 -1.49
N LYS A 246 7.46 -2.50 -1.64
CA LYS A 246 7.82 -3.25 -2.85
C LYS A 246 6.95 -2.87 -4.04
N THR A 247 5.65 -2.69 -3.85
CA THR A 247 4.73 -2.27 -4.91
C THR A 247 5.13 -0.90 -5.47
N TYR A 248 5.57 0.00 -4.59
CA TYR A 248 6.14 1.27 -5.03
C TYR A 248 7.37 1.09 -5.94
N LEU A 249 8.30 0.18 -5.58
CA LEU A 249 9.47 -0.12 -6.41
C LEU A 249 9.11 -0.72 -7.78
N VAL A 250 7.97 -1.39 -7.91
CA VAL A 250 7.50 -1.91 -9.20
C VAL A 250 7.33 -0.77 -10.22
N ALA A 251 6.72 0.34 -9.81
CA ALA A 251 6.57 1.50 -10.70
C ALA A 251 7.92 2.04 -11.18
N GLU A 252 8.91 2.08 -10.28
CA GLU A 252 10.28 2.49 -10.61
C GLU A 252 10.96 1.51 -11.58
N VAL A 253 10.83 0.20 -11.34
CA VAL A 253 11.40 -0.86 -12.20
C VAL A 253 10.84 -0.78 -13.61
N LEU A 254 9.55 -0.56 -13.76
CA LEU A 254 8.89 -0.42 -15.06
C LEU A 254 9.17 0.95 -15.73
N GLY A 255 9.78 1.88 -15.01
CA GLY A 255 10.06 3.24 -15.54
C GLY A 255 8.80 4.07 -15.69
N LEU A 256 7.78 3.78 -14.90
CA LEU A 256 6.57 4.58 -14.87
C LEU A 256 6.87 5.97 -14.31
N PRO A 257 6.23 7.02 -14.82
CA PRO A 257 6.38 8.34 -14.27
C PRO A 257 5.93 8.32 -12.81
N GLN A 258 6.81 8.72 -11.92
CA GLN A 258 6.44 8.94 -10.55
C GLN A 258 5.59 10.21 -10.49
N VAL A 259 4.45 10.14 -9.83
CA VAL A 259 3.65 11.33 -9.53
C VAL A 259 4.48 12.15 -8.53
N ASN A 260 5.36 12.97 -9.06
CA ASN A 260 6.13 13.92 -8.26
C ASN A 260 5.16 15.00 -7.75
N ASN A 261 5.35 15.41 -6.52
CA ASN A 261 4.60 16.47 -5.86
C ASN A 261 4.38 17.65 -6.81
N ILE A 262 3.14 18.00 -6.98
CA ILE A 262 2.74 19.36 -7.34
C ILE A 262 2.73 20.21 -6.07
#